data_ef013dc6ea4bcd0f0e995b741fdc84c2
#
_entry.id   ef013dc6ea4bcd0f0e995b741fdc84c2
#
_cell.length_a   1.000
_cell.length_b   1.000
_cell.length_c   1.000
_cell.angle_alpha   90.00
_cell.angle_beta   90.00
_cell.angle_gamma   90.00
#
_symmetry.space_group_name_H-M   'P 1'
#
loop_
_entity.id
_entity.type
_entity.pdbx_description
1 polymer ?
#
loop_
_entity_poly.entity_id
_entity_poly.type
_entity_poly.pdbx_seq_one_letter_code
_entity_poly.pdbx_strand_id
1 'polypeptide(L)'
;MKRVEPLELRLYRSLLRFYPEKFQRKYGAEMLRTFSDTLQDATLEGRLPSFWWESLVDAVSSLTRERRAVRRGKPVMNRYTQESRLVFHYAREEQHSLRHSDLVDAEHILLGVLRDPKVYTALLEFGCTLEAVREKIKSCQPVAAMPWSGTVPHIAAETLGLMELASTLARASNDQVIDPSHMLLAVLEQPSSLAYRVLTSFATPEQIRNAVERSSN
;
A
#
# COMPACT_ATOMS: atom_id res chain seq x y z
N MET A 1 24.11 10.31 37.26
CA MET A 1 23.36 11.40 36.61
C MET A 1 22.18 10.79 35.89
N LYS A 2 20.91 11.04 36.30
CA LYS A 2 19.73 10.63 35.55
C LYS A 2 19.66 11.54 34.31
N ARG A 3 19.84 10.97 33.10
CA ARG A 3 19.58 11.71 31.87
C ARG A 3 18.08 12.08 31.84
N VAL A 4 17.80 13.38 31.86
CA VAL A 4 16.45 13.88 31.73
C VAL A 4 15.99 13.54 30.31
N GLU A 5 14.92 12.75 30.20
CA GLU A 5 14.35 12.35 28.93
C GLU A 5 13.86 13.62 28.18
N PRO A 6 14.20 13.81 26.90
CA PRO A 6 13.75 14.96 26.11
C PRO A 6 12.23 15.15 26.17
N LEU A 7 11.77 16.39 26.21
CA LEU A 7 10.34 16.74 26.26
C LEU A 7 9.59 16.10 25.09
N GLU A 8 10.22 16.09 23.92
CA GLU A 8 9.75 15.53 22.67
C GLU A 8 9.40 14.04 22.79
N LEU A 9 10.28 13.27 23.39
CA LEU A 9 10.06 11.83 23.60
C LEU A 9 8.89 11.56 24.55
N ARG A 10 8.74 12.42 25.56
CA ARG A 10 7.61 12.35 26.50
C ARG A 10 6.28 12.66 25.82
N LEU A 11 6.24 13.66 24.95
CA LEU A 11 5.07 14.01 24.16
C LEU A 11 4.70 12.88 23.19
N TYR A 12 5.66 12.33 22.47
CA TYR A 12 5.42 11.20 21.56
C TYR A 12 4.92 9.96 22.28
N ARG A 13 5.51 9.64 23.45
CA ARG A 13 5.00 8.56 24.31
C ARG A 13 3.56 8.79 24.75
N SER A 14 3.18 10.03 25.01
CA SER A 14 1.79 10.38 25.34
C SER A 14 0.86 10.18 24.15
N LEU A 15 1.29 10.51 22.92
CA LEU A 15 0.54 10.23 21.70
C LEU A 15 0.34 8.73 21.47
N LEU A 16 1.33 7.90 21.76
CA LEU A 16 1.20 6.45 21.64
C LEU A 16 0.11 5.86 22.54
N ARG A 17 -0.26 6.49 23.65
CA ARG A 17 -1.35 6.04 24.53
C ARG A 17 -2.74 6.12 23.88
N PHE A 18 -2.87 6.90 22.78
CA PHE A 18 -4.13 6.96 22.03
C PHE A 18 -4.32 5.80 21.04
N TYR A 19 -3.30 4.97 20.82
CA TYR A 19 -3.42 3.77 20.00
C TYR A 19 -4.08 2.63 20.78
N PRO A 20 -4.74 1.66 20.10
CA PRO A 20 -5.29 0.47 20.74
C PRO A 20 -4.21 -0.32 21.49
N GLU A 21 -4.54 -0.90 22.65
CA GLU A 21 -3.57 -1.62 23.51
C GLU A 21 -2.79 -2.72 22.77
N LYS A 22 -3.47 -3.49 21.90
CA LYS A 22 -2.82 -4.54 21.10
C LYS A 22 -1.74 -3.97 20.17
N PHE A 23 -1.98 -2.81 19.61
CA PHE A 23 -1.03 -2.10 18.77
C PHE A 23 0.14 -1.56 19.58
N GLN A 24 -0.13 -0.94 20.74
CA GLN A 24 0.91 -0.44 21.64
C GLN A 24 1.86 -1.56 22.11
N ARG A 25 1.32 -2.71 22.48
CA ARG A 25 2.12 -3.87 22.92
C ARG A 25 3.02 -4.41 21.82
N LYS A 26 2.56 -4.39 20.58
CA LYS A 26 3.30 -4.95 19.43
C LYS A 26 4.33 -3.99 18.86
N TYR A 27 4.00 -2.71 18.75
CA TYR A 27 4.79 -1.74 17.99
C TYR A 27 5.28 -0.55 18.81
N GLY A 28 4.75 -0.31 20.00
CA GLY A 28 5.02 0.90 20.77
C GLY A 28 6.49 1.11 21.11
N ALA A 29 7.21 0.04 21.44
CA ALA A 29 8.64 0.11 21.76
C ALA A 29 9.49 0.45 20.52
N GLU A 30 9.17 -0.14 19.39
CA GLU A 30 9.85 0.10 18.11
C GLU A 30 9.61 1.52 17.60
N MET A 31 8.36 1.99 17.67
CA MET A 31 8.00 3.36 17.30
C MET A 31 8.72 4.40 18.15
N LEU A 32 8.84 4.18 19.46
CA LEU A 32 9.60 5.06 20.35
C LEU A 32 11.09 5.10 20.00
N ARG A 33 11.65 3.96 19.65
CA ARG A 33 13.07 3.86 19.26
C ARG A 33 13.30 4.61 17.94
N THR A 34 12.51 4.33 16.91
CA THR A 34 12.62 5.01 15.61
C THR A 34 12.44 6.52 15.77
N PHE A 35 11.45 6.96 16.57
CA PHE A 35 11.26 8.38 16.84
C PHE A 35 12.46 9.00 17.54
N SER A 36 13.05 8.31 18.52
CA SER A 36 14.25 8.79 19.22
C SER A 36 15.45 8.98 18.29
N ASP A 37 15.67 8.01 17.40
CA ASP A 37 16.77 8.05 16.42
C ASP A 37 16.57 9.19 15.43
N THR A 38 15.36 9.32 14.86
CA THR A 38 15.04 10.40 13.93
C THR A 38 15.04 11.80 14.57
N LEU A 39 14.65 11.90 15.85
CA LEU A 39 14.73 13.14 16.63
C LEU A 39 16.17 13.59 16.81
N GLN A 40 17.08 12.66 17.07
CA GLN A 40 18.50 12.96 17.20
C GLN A 40 19.07 13.50 15.88
N ASP A 41 18.74 12.90 14.76
CA ASP A 41 19.16 13.35 13.43
C ASP A 41 18.57 14.74 13.10
N ALA A 42 17.28 14.94 13.34
CA ALA A 42 16.62 16.23 13.11
C ALA A 42 17.19 17.37 13.98
N THR A 43 17.65 17.01 15.19
CA THR A 43 18.31 17.98 16.10
C THR A 43 19.66 18.40 15.56
N LEU A 44 20.44 17.47 15.03
CA LEU A 44 21.74 17.73 14.42
C LEU A 44 21.64 18.61 13.16
N GLU A 45 20.55 18.44 12.39
CA GLU A 45 20.30 19.16 11.14
C GLU A 45 19.50 20.48 11.31
N GLY A 46 19.08 20.81 12.53
CA GLY A 46 18.33 22.04 12.82
C GLY A 46 16.91 22.07 12.26
N ARG A 47 16.32 20.92 11.91
CA ARG A 47 14.99 20.77 11.27
C ARG A 47 13.86 20.41 12.24
N LEU A 48 14.01 20.69 13.52
CA LEU A 48 13.05 20.33 14.56
C LEU A 48 11.60 20.77 14.29
N PRO A 49 11.32 22.02 13.78
CA PRO A 49 9.93 22.44 13.58
C PRO A 49 9.19 21.65 12.49
N SER A 50 9.86 21.37 11.35
CA SER A 50 9.28 20.56 10.26
C SER A 50 9.10 19.10 10.66
N PHE A 51 10.07 18.55 11.37
CA PHE A 51 10.02 17.20 11.91
C PHE A 51 8.80 16.98 12.83
N TRP A 52 8.50 17.92 13.71
CA TRP A 52 7.34 17.85 14.59
C TRP A 52 6.03 17.86 13.83
N TRP A 53 5.90 18.74 12.84
CA TRP A 53 4.68 18.83 12.03
C TRP A 53 4.44 17.53 11.24
N GLU A 54 5.45 17.02 10.58
CA GLU A 54 5.38 15.77 9.83
C GLU A 54 5.04 14.57 10.72
N SER A 55 5.74 14.44 11.85
CA SER A 55 5.50 13.37 12.81
C SER A 55 4.09 13.44 13.44
N LEU A 56 3.58 14.63 13.70
CA LEU A 56 2.24 14.83 14.27
C LEU A 56 1.16 14.48 13.23
N VAL A 57 1.31 14.94 11.99
CA VAL A 57 0.38 14.65 10.88
C VAL A 57 0.33 13.14 10.63
N ASP A 58 1.48 12.47 10.60
CA ASP A 58 1.54 11.01 10.41
C ASP A 58 0.89 10.26 11.60
N ALA A 59 1.22 10.64 12.83
CA ALA A 59 0.61 10.04 14.02
C ALA A 59 -0.91 10.21 14.06
N VAL A 60 -1.45 11.41 13.76
CA VAL A 60 -2.89 11.68 13.73
C VAL A 60 -3.57 10.91 12.60
N SER A 61 -2.97 10.87 11.41
CA SER A 61 -3.51 10.14 10.26
C SER A 61 -3.57 8.64 10.52
N SER A 62 -2.52 8.07 11.10
CA SER A 62 -2.47 6.65 11.45
C SER A 62 -3.43 6.31 12.61
N LEU A 63 -3.55 7.19 13.60
CA LEU A 63 -4.49 7.04 14.72
C LEU A 63 -5.96 7.02 14.26
N THR A 64 -6.31 7.92 13.34
CA THR A 64 -7.68 7.95 12.78
C THR A 64 -7.97 6.71 11.95
N ARG A 65 -6.98 6.21 11.22
CA ARG A 65 -7.06 4.97 10.43
C ARG A 65 -7.24 3.76 11.33
N GLU A 66 -6.42 3.60 12.36
CA GLU A 66 -6.49 2.51 13.33
C GLU A 66 -7.81 2.52 14.12
N ARG A 67 -8.26 3.70 14.58
CA ARG A 67 -9.55 3.83 15.27
C ARG A 67 -10.74 3.50 14.38
N ARG A 68 -10.69 3.87 13.09
CA ARG A 68 -11.71 3.46 12.10
C ARG A 68 -11.70 1.94 11.87
N ALA A 69 -10.51 1.33 11.80
CA ALA A 69 -10.36 -0.12 11.66
C ALA A 69 -10.91 -0.88 12.87
N VAL A 70 -10.63 -0.42 14.09
CA VAL A 70 -11.15 -1.00 15.34
C VAL A 70 -12.66 -0.84 15.45
N ARG A 71 -13.24 0.32 15.11
CA ARG A 71 -14.68 0.55 15.08
C ARG A 71 -15.42 -0.33 14.08
N ARG A 72 -14.74 -0.75 12.99
CA ARG A 72 -15.29 -1.68 11.99
C ARG A 72 -15.10 -3.16 12.38
N GLY A 73 -14.55 -3.46 13.56
CA GLY A 73 -14.52 -4.78 14.18
C GLY A 73 -13.54 -5.80 13.61
N LYS A 74 -12.76 -5.46 12.57
CA LYS A 74 -11.70 -6.35 12.03
C LYS A 74 -10.49 -5.51 11.62
N PRO A 75 -9.24 -5.91 11.96
CA PRO A 75 -8.04 -5.28 11.37
C PRO A 75 -8.14 -5.33 9.85
N VAL A 76 -7.78 -4.24 9.17
CA VAL A 76 -7.90 -4.11 7.70
C VAL A 76 -7.30 -5.31 6.98
N MET A 77 -6.15 -5.80 7.44
CA MET A 77 -5.46 -6.98 6.84
C MET A 77 -6.22 -8.32 7.02
N ASN A 78 -7.12 -8.45 7.99
CA ASN A 78 -7.93 -9.68 8.16
C ASN A 78 -9.07 -9.76 7.14
N ARG A 79 -9.29 -8.73 6.34
CA ARG A 79 -10.27 -8.71 5.26
C ARG A 79 -9.70 -9.18 3.92
N TYR A 80 -8.37 -9.36 3.84
CA TYR A 80 -7.69 -9.86 2.65
C TYR A 80 -7.45 -11.36 2.78
N THR A 81 -7.64 -12.09 1.69
CA THR A 81 -7.23 -13.50 1.60
C THR A 81 -5.70 -13.60 1.74
N GLN A 82 -5.19 -14.81 1.89
CA GLN A 82 -3.74 -15.04 1.93
C GLN A 82 -3.08 -14.61 0.62
N GLU A 83 -3.71 -14.93 -0.49
CA GLU A 83 -3.27 -14.55 -1.85
C GLU A 83 -3.20 -13.03 -2.00
N SER A 84 -4.24 -12.32 -1.57
CA SER A 84 -4.23 -10.84 -1.61
C SER A 84 -3.16 -10.20 -0.72
N ARG A 85 -2.79 -10.83 0.39
CA ARG A 85 -1.64 -10.36 1.20
C ARG A 85 -0.33 -10.56 0.48
N LEU A 86 -0.19 -11.65 -0.28
CA LEU A 86 0.98 -11.89 -1.13
C LEU A 86 1.06 -10.86 -2.27
N VAL A 87 -0.06 -10.35 -2.80
CA VAL A 87 -0.06 -9.25 -3.78
C VAL A 87 0.72 -8.04 -3.26
N PHE A 88 0.53 -7.64 -2.01
CA PHE A 88 1.28 -6.51 -1.44
C PHE A 88 2.79 -6.80 -1.30
N HIS A 89 3.14 -8.04 -0.99
CA HIS A 89 4.54 -8.46 -0.96
C HIS A 89 5.16 -8.36 -2.34
N TYR A 90 4.50 -8.92 -3.35
CA TYR A 90 4.95 -8.85 -4.74
C TYR A 90 4.98 -7.42 -5.29
N ALA A 91 4.00 -6.59 -4.95
CA ALA A 91 3.98 -5.19 -5.34
C ALA A 91 5.22 -4.41 -4.84
N ARG A 92 5.69 -4.73 -3.61
CA ARG A 92 6.94 -4.15 -3.08
C ARG A 92 8.18 -4.65 -3.82
N GLU A 93 8.22 -5.94 -4.19
CA GLU A 93 9.31 -6.48 -5.01
C GLU A 93 9.36 -5.80 -6.37
N GLU A 94 8.20 -5.59 -7.02
CA GLU A 94 8.09 -4.92 -8.31
C GLU A 94 8.49 -3.44 -8.21
N GLN A 95 8.08 -2.73 -7.16
CA GLN A 95 8.51 -1.37 -6.89
C GLN A 95 10.03 -1.27 -6.80
N HIS A 96 10.64 -2.20 -6.07
CA HIS A 96 12.10 -2.26 -5.95
C HIS A 96 12.80 -2.59 -7.28
N SER A 97 12.20 -3.44 -8.10
CA SER A 97 12.72 -3.85 -9.41
C SER A 97 12.61 -2.73 -10.45
N LEU A 98 11.47 -2.07 -10.52
CA LEU A 98 11.19 -1.02 -11.52
C LEU A 98 11.88 0.31 -11.22
N ARG A 99 12.08 0.64 -9.95
CA ARG A 99 12.82 1.83 -9.46
C ARG A 99 12.37 3.19 -10.04
N HIS A 100 11.12 3.32 -10.43
CA HIS A 100 10.60 4.57 -10.96
C HIS A 100 9.85 5.41 -9.92
N SER A 101 9.56 4.85 -8.76
CA SER A 101 8.89 5.50 -7.63
C SER A 101 9.40 4.94 -6.31
N ASP A 102 9.52 5.80 -5.30
CA ASP A 102 9.76 5.39 -3.90
C ASP A 102 8.46 4.90 -3.22
N LEU A 103 7.32 4.98 -3.92
CA LEU A 103 6.01 4.58 -3.42
C LEU A 103 5.56 3.28 -4.10
N VAL A 104 4.71 2.53 -3.40
CA VAL A 104 3.96 1.44 -4.01
C VAL A 104 2.73 2.03 -4.69
N ASP A 105 2.80 2.21 -6.01
CA ASP A 105 1.76 2.75 -6.87
C ASP A 105 0.82 1.65 -7.40
N ALA A 106 -0.27 2.04 -8.08
CA ALA A 106 -1.28 1.11 -8.59
C ALA A 106 -0.70 0.09 -9.59
N GLU A 107 0.30 0.46 -10.40
CA GLU A 107 0.96 -0.46 -11.33
C GLU A 107 1.76 -1.55 -10.63
N HIS A 108 2.33 -1.28 -9.45
CA HIS A 108 2.98 -2.32 -8.65
C HIS A 108 1.96 -3.31 -8.09
N ILE A 109 0.77 -2.81 -7.69
CA ILE A 109 -0.35 -3.68 -7.29
C ILE A 109 -0.81 -4.52 -8.48
N LEU A 110 -0.94 -3.96 -9.69
CA LEU A 110 -1.28 -4.70 -10.90
C LEU A 110 -0.30 -5.85 -11.14
N LEU A 111 1.01 -5.58 -11.08
CA LEU A 111 2.03 -6.62 -11.23
C LEU A 111 1.95 -7.69 -10.13
N GLY A 112 1.66 -7.27 -8.90
CA GLY A 112 1.45 -8.21 -7.79
C GLY A 112 0.23 -9.09 -7.99
N VAL A 113 -0.87 -8.55 -8.51
CA VAL A 113 -2.11 -9.28 -8.80
C VAL A 113 -1.90 -10.29 -9.94
N LEU A 114 -1.08 -9.96 -10.94
CA LEU A 114 -0.72 -10.88 -12.03
C LEU A 114 0.12 -12.09 -11.58
N ARG A 115 0.60 -12.13 -10.34
CA ARG A 115 1.24 -13.32 -9.77
C ARG A 115 0.24 -14.29 -9.13
N ASP A 116 -1.03 -13.89 -9.01
CA ASP A 116 -2.09 -14.83 -8.61
C ASP A 116 -2.45 -15.76 -9.77
N PRO A 117 -2.45 -17.09 -9.57
CA PRO A 117 -2.67 -18.04 -10.66
C PRO A 117 -4.03 -17.91 -11.34
N LYS A 118 -5.09 -17.56 -10.60
CA LYS A 118 -6.44 -17.41 -11.15
C LYS A 118 -6.51 -16.19 -12.06
N VAL A 119 -6.04 -15.04 -11.57
CA VAL A 119 -6.00 -13.79 -12.33
C VAL A 119 -5.09 -13.93 -13.54
N TYR A 120 -3.90 -14.51 -13.36
CA TYR A 120 -2.95 -14.74 -14.46
C TYR A 120 -3.58 -15.56 -15.59
N THR A 121 -4.21 -16.69 -15.24
CA THR A 121 -4.86 -17.58 -16.23
C THR A 121 -6.00 -16.84 -16.96
N ALA A 122 -6.80 -16.05 -16.25
CA ALA A 122 -7.88 -15.28 -16.84
C ALA A 122 -7.40 -14.23 -17.87
N LEU A 123 -6.22 -13.65 -17.63
CA LEU A 123 -5.69 -12.58 -18.48
C LEU A 123 -4.73 -13.08 -19.57
N LEU A 124 -4.32 -14.34 -19.51
CA LEU A 124 -3.37 -14.92 -20.44
C LEU A 124 -3.92 -14.96 -21.88
N GLU A 125 -5.22 -15.14 -22.05
CA GLU A 125 -5.88 -15.16 -23.37
C GLU A 125 -5.71 -13.82 -24.12
N PHE A 126 -5.47 -12.71 -23.42
CA PHE A 126 -5.22 -11.40 -23.98
C PHE A 126 -3.74 -11.07 -24.15
N GLY A 127 -2.84 -12.03 -23.89
CA GLY A 127 -1.40 -11.79 -23.90
C GLY A 127 -0.89 -10.93 -22.74
N CYS A 128 -1.72 -10.71 -21.72
CA CYS A 128 -1.38 -9.92 -20.53
C CYS A 128 -0.51 -10.72 -19.57
N THR A 129 0.75 -10.95 -19.98
CA THR A 129 1.75 -11.62 -19.14
C THR A 129 2.45 -10.64 -18.23
N LEU A 130 3.06 -11.13 -17.16
CA LEU A 130 3.82 -10.31 -16.21
C LEU A 130 4.93 -9.50 -16.90
N GLU A 131 5.65 -10.15 -17.83
CA GLU A 131 6.72 -9.54 -18.62
C GLU A 131 6.19 -8.46 -19.55
N ALA A 132 5.09 -8.74 -20.27
CA ALA A 132 4.48 -7.78 -21.18
C ALA A 132 3.99 -6.53 -20.46
N VAL A 133 3.40 -6.70 -19.28
CA VAL A 133 2.94 -5.58 -18.44
C VAL A 133 4.12 -4.77 -17.91
N ARG A 134 5.20 -5.42 -17.43
CA ARG A 134 6.42 -4.71 -17.02
C ARG A 134 7.02 -3.86 -18.12
N GLU A 135 7.17 -4.43 -19.31
CA GLU A 135 7.73 -3.69 -20.47
C GLU A 135 6.81 -2.52 -20.86
N LYS A 136 5.49 -2.72 -20.77
CA LYS A 136 4.56 -1.64 -21.03
C LYS A 136 4.66 -0.52 -20.00
N ILE A 137 4.76 -0.84 -18.72
CA ILE A 137 4.98 0.15 -17.64
C ILE A 137 6.27 0.93 -17.91
N LYS A 138 7.40 0.25 -18.17
CA LYS A 138 8.69 0.88 -18.49
C LYS A 138 8.60 1.81 -19.71
N SER A 139 7.83 1.44 -20.73
CA SER A 139 7.65 2.28 -21.92
C SER A 139 6.83 3.54 -21.66
N CYS A 140 5.94 3.51 -20.67
CA CYS A 140 5.08 4.64 -20.31
C CYS A 140 5.73 5.61 -19.31
N GLN A 141 6.73 5.14 -18.56
CA GLN A 141 7.46 5.95 -17.60
C GLN A 141 8.94 5.95 -17.97
N PRO A 142 9.50 7.06 -18.46
CA PRO A 142 10.95 7.16 -18.64
C PRO A 142 11.59 6.96 -17.27
N VAL A 143 12.55 6.05 -17.21
CA VAL A 143 13.32 5.73 -16.00
C VAL A 143 14.07 6.99 -15.57
N ALA A 144 13.43 7.82 -14.80
CA ALA A 144 14.13 8.74 -13.93
C ALA A 144 14.72 7.86 -12.83
N ALA A 145 16.01 7.63 -12.88
CA ALA A 145 16.74 6.95 -11.82
C ALA A 145 16.64 7.82 -10.56
N MET A 146 15.51 7.72 -9.84
CA MET A 146 15.41 8.28 -8.50
C MET A 146 16.39 7.50 -7.63
N PRO A 147 17.35 8.19 -6.98
CA PRO A 147 18.22 7.51 -6.04
C PRO A 147 17.33 6.91 -4.94
N TRP A 148 17.43 5.60 -4.72
CA TRP A 148 16.73 4.94 -3.65
C TRP A 148 17.07 5.63 -2.32
N SER A 149 16.05 6.14 -1.62
CA SER A 149 16.20 6.81 -0.33
C SER A 149 16.53 5.86 0.84
N GLY A 150 16.52 4.53 0.60
CA GLY A 150 16.75 3.53 1.65
C GLY A 150 15.59 3.38 2.65
N THR A 151 14.51 4.13 2.48
CA THR A 151 13.34 4.07 3.35
C THR A 151 12.40 2.93 2.99
N VAL A 152 11.60 2.47 3.94
CA VAL A 152 10.52 1.50 3.69
C VAL A 152 9.53 2.15 2.72
N PRO A 153 9.22 1.54 1.56
CA PRO A 153 8.33 2.14 0.59
C PRO A 153 6.96 2.38 1.20
N HIS A 154 6.50 3.61 1.09
CA HIS A 154 5.15 4.01 1.49
C HIS A 154 4.15 3.64 0.38
N ILE A 155 2.89 3.44 0.77
CA ILE A 155 1.80 3.20 -0.18
C ILE A 155 1.31 4.55 -0.69
N ALA A 156 1.25 4.73 -2.01
CA ALA A 156 0.72 5.93 -2.63
C ALA A 156 -0.76 6.17 -2.27
N ALA A 157 -1.18 7.43 -2.26
CA ALA A 157 -2.58 7.79 -1.98
C ALA A 157 -3.56 7.15 -2.99
N GLU A 158 -3.16 7.06 -4.26
CA GLU A 158 -3.91 6.39 -5.31
C GLU A 158 -4.11 4.90 -4.99
N THR A 159 -3.07 4.21 -4.54
CA THR A 159 -3.13 2.81 -4.14
C THR A 159 -4.03 2.59 -2.91
N LEU A 160 -4.05 3.53 -1.97
CA LEU A 160 -5.01 3.48 -0.86
C LEU A 160 -6.45 3.58 -1.35
N GLY A 161 -6.73 4.45 -2.33
CA GLY A 161 -8.03 4.55 -3.00
C GLY A 161 -8.42 3.24 -3.70
N LEU A 162 -7.47 2.60 -4.39
CA LEU A 162 -7.66 1.29 -5.02
C LEU A 162 -8.05 0.22 -3.98
N MET A 163 -7.40 0.19 -2.83
CA MET A 163 -7.72 -0.75 -1.75
C MET A 163 -9.13 -0.52 -1.17
N GLU A 164 -9.57 0.74 -1.05
CA GLU A 164 -10.94 1.06 -0.63
C GLU A 164 -11.97 0.62 -1.68
N LEU A 165 -11.69 0.81 -2.96
CA LEU A 165 -12.52 0.31 -4.07
C LEU A 165 -12.61 -1.22 -4.06
N ALA A 166 -11.50 -1.93 -3.94
CA ALA A 166 -11.49 -3.40 -3.83
C ALA A 166 -12.36 -3.89 -2.66
N SER A 167 -12.30 -3.19 -1.52
CA SER A 167 -13.17 -3.49 -0.37
C SER A 167 -14.64 -3.24 -0.65
N THR A 168 -14.96 -2.24 -1.49
CA THR A 168 -16.34 -1.91 -1.86
C THR A 168 -16.89 -2.95 -2.85
N LEU A 169 -16.07 -3.33 -3.83
CA LEU A 169 -16.41 -4.37 -4.82
C LEU A 169 -16.65 -5.72 -4.14
N ALA A 170 -15.79 -6.15 -3.23
CA ALA A 170 -15.99 -7.39 -2.47
C ALA A 170 -17.33 -7.40 -1.71
N ARG A 171 -17.71 -6.26 -1.12
CA ARG A 171 -19.03 -6.15 -0.47
C ARG A 171 -20.19 -6.20 -1.45
N ALA A 172 -20.04 -5.60 -2.64
CA ALA A 172 -21.07 -5.61 -3.66
C ALA A 172 -21.30 -7.03 -4.20
N SER A 173 -20.26 -7.85 -4.28
CA SER A 173 -20.32 -9.28 -4.61
C SER A 173 -20.75 -10.17 -3.43
N ASN A 174 -21.07 -9.57 -2.27
CA ASN A 174 -21.40 -10.28 -1.03
C ASN A 174 -20.24 -11.13 -0.47
N ASP A 175 -19.00 -10.82 -0.83
CA ASP A 175 -17.81 -11.47 -0.31
C ASP A 175 -17.36 -10.87 1.01
N GLN A 176 -17.03 -11.74 1.96
CA GLN A 176 -16.55 -11.31 3.28
C GLN A 176 -15.08 -10.89 3.28
N VAL A 177 -14.33 -11.33 2.28
CA VAL A 177 -12.90 -11.13 2.14
C VAL A 177 -12.56 -10.57 0.75
N ILE A 178 -11.47 -9.82 0.70
CA ILE A 178 -10.96 -9.23 -0.52
C ILE A 178 -9.95 -10.21 -1.10
N ASP A 179 -10.20 -10.71 -2.31
CA ASP A 179 -9.28 -11.54 -3.07
C ASP A 179 -8.56 -10.73 -4.19
N PRO A 180 -7.58 -11.31 -4.90
CA PRO A 180 -6.87 -10.63 -5.98
C PRO A 180 -7.76 -10.16 -7.12
N SER A 181 -8.88 -10.85 -7.40
CA SER A 181 -9.84 -10.46 -8.45
C SER A 181 -10.49 -9.12 -8.12
N HIS A 182 -10.88 -8.89 -6.86
CA HIS A 182 -11.40 -7.60 -6.42
C HIS A 182 -10.39 -6.47 -6.58
N MET A 183 -9.09 -6.76 -6.36
CA MET A 183 -8.03 -5.77 -6.54
C MET A 183 -7.83 -5.44 -8.02
N LEU A 184 -7.89 -6.44 -8.91
CA LEU A 184 -7.85 -6.22 -10.35
C LEU A 184 -9.04 -5.39 -10.84
N LEU A 185 -10.26 -5.74 -10.40
CA LEU A 185 -11.46 -4.98 -10.74
C LEU A 185 -11.39 -3.53 -10.24
N ALA A 186 -10.77 -3.31 -9.07
CA ALA A 186 -10.54 -1.95 -8.56
C ALA A 186 -9.57 -1.13 -9.43
N VAL A 187 -8.59 -1.77 -10.08
CA VAL A 187 -7.74 -1.11 -11.09
C VAL A 187 -8.59 -0.59 -12.26
N LEU A 188 -9.58 -1.37 -12.71
CA LEU A 188 -10.49 -0.97 -13.81
C LEU A 188 -11.43 0.18 -13.45
N GLU A 189 -11.59 0.51 -12.17
CA GLU A 189 -12.38 1.65 -11.70
C GLU A 189 -11.57 2.95 -11.58
N GLN A 190 -10.28 2.94 -11.96
CA GLN A 190 -9.40 4.11 -11.90
C GLN A 190 -8.84 4.50 -13.27
N PRO A 191 -9.63 5.07 -14.19
CA PRO A 191 -9.21 5.35 -15.58
C PRO A 191 -8.01 6.29 -15.69
N SER A 192 -7.76 7.13 -14.69
CA SER A 192 -6.62 8.05 -14.64
C SER A 192 -5.29 7.36 -14.30
N SER A 193 -5.32 6.16 -13.71
CA SER A 193 -4.14 5.45 -13.26
C SER A 193 -3.30 4.90 -14.42
N LEU A 194 -1.98 4.77 -14.19
CA LEU A 194 -1.11 4.08 -15.12
C LEU A 194 -1.50 2.61 -15.24
N ALA A 195 -1.84 1.97 -14.13
CA ALA A 195 -2.27 0.58 -14.08
C ALA A 195 -3.47 0.31 -15.02
N TYR A 196 -4.49 1.17 -14.98
CA TYR A 196 -5.64 1.08 -15.88
C TYR A 196 -5.22 1.17 -17.34
N ARG A 197 -4.46 2.21 -17.71
CA ARG A 197 -4.01 2.44 -19.11
C ARG A 197 -3.18 1.29 -19.63
N VAL A 198 -2.31 0.73 -18.81
CA VAL A 198 -1.51 -0.45 -19.18
C VAL A 198 -2.40 -1.66 -19.35
N LEU A 199 -3.26 -1.97 -18.39
CA LEU A 199 -4.14 -3.13 -18.42
C LEU A 199 -5.09 -3.08 -19.62
N THR A 200 -5.71 -1.92 -19.89
CA THR A 200 -6.65 -1.73 -21.01
C THR A 200 -5.97 -1.66 -22.38
N SER A 201 -4.64 -1.63 -22.46
CA SER A 201 -3.91 -1.79 -23.71
C SER A 201 -3.90 -3.24 -24.23
N PHE A 202 -4.24 -4.22 -23.39
CA PHE A 202 -4.30 -5.65 -23.74
C PHE A 202 -5.73 -6.10 -24.09
N ALA A 203 -6.73 -5.60 -23.37
CA ALA A 203 -8.14 -5.95 -23.59
C ALA A 203 -9.05 -4.83 -23.07
N THR A 204 -10.30 -4.81 -23.51
CA THR A 204 -11.29 -3.86 -22.99
C THR A 204 -11.64 -4.17 -21.53
N PRO A 205 -12.09 -3.17 -20.74
CA PRO A 205 -12.52 -3.39 -19.36
C PRO A 205 -13.59 -4.50 -19.24
N GLU A 206 -14.52 -4.57 -20.19
CA GLU A 206 -15.58 -5.58 -20.22
C GLU A 206 -15.03 -6.99 -20.45
N GLN A 207 -14.08 -7.14 -21.38
CA GLN A 207 -13.41 -8.42 -21.62
C GLN A 207 -12.68 -8.92 -20.39
N ILE A 208 -11.95 -8.02 -19.70
CA ILE A 208 -11.24 -8.34 -18.48
C ILE A 208 -12.21 -8.75 -17.37
N ARG A 209 -13.32 -8.02 -17.16
CA ARG A 209 -14.34 -8.36 -16.16
C ARG A 209 -14.90 -9.77 -16.41
N ASN A 210 -15.34 -10.01 -17.66
CA ASN A 210 -15.90 -11.30 -18.03
C ASN A 210 -14.92 -12.47 -17.85
N ALA A 211 -13.63 -12.25 -18.14
CA ALA A 211 -12.59 -13.27 -17.94
C ALA A 211 -12.37 -13.58 -16.44
N VAL A 212 -12.35 -12.55 -15.59
CA VAL A 212 -12.21 -12.71 -14.14
C VAL A 212 -13.42 -13.42 -13.54
N GLU A 213 -14.64 -13.05 -13.93
CA GLU A 213 -15.87 -13.69 -13.47
C GLU A 213 -15.90 -15.18 -13.85
N ARG A 214 -15.48 -15.52 -15.06
CA ARG A 214 -15.36 -16.94 -15.49
C ARG A 214 -14.37 -17.75 -14.67
N SER A 215 -13.28 -17.12 -14.21
CA SER A 215 -12.25 -17.80 -13.42
C SER A 215 -12.60 -17.91 -11.94
N SER A 216 -13.61 -17.19 -11.49
CA SER A 216 -14.07 -17.21 -10.07
C SER A 216 -15.14 -18.25 -9.79
N ASN A 217 -15.77 -18.78 -10.85
CA ASN A 217 -16.78 -19.88 -10.81
C ASN A 217 -16.12 -21.23 -11.06
#